data_27f1ad02af5a137b964c09d41ea002ce
#
_entry.id   27f1ad02af5a137b964c09d41ea002ce
#
_cell.length_a   1.000
_cell.length_b   1.000
_cell.length_c   1.000
_cell.angle_alpha   90.00
_cell.angle_beta   90.00
_cell.angle_gamma   90.00
#
_symmetry.space_group_name_H-M   'P 1'
#
loop_
_entity.id
_entity.type
_entity.pdbx_description
1 polymer ?
#
loop_
_entity_poly.entity_id
_entity_poly.type
_entity_poly.pdbx_seq_one_letter_code
_entity_poly.pdbx_strand_id
1 'polypeptide(L)'
;MPFTGASRDSRTHRAEIMRFIKTAVVILIILVVTISVIGLFLPARYSVERSVVIDAEPGEIHEYVGNLERWGEWAPWKEEDPSIVVTLGEKTSGVGASQSWVGESGPGAVTITASSPDIGIEYDLLFDGGTYECKSLMRYDLLPDGGTKVTWAMSGDMGKSLASGYFALLMDTMIGDMFEKGLSNLKNTVEKGG
;
A
#
# COMPACT_ATOMS: atom_id res chain seq x y z
N MET A 1 -51.69 56.40 -9.26
CA MET A 1 -51.05 55.25 -10.00
C MET A 1 -50.27 54.45 -9.01
N PRO A 2 -50.61 53.18 -8.71
CA PRO A 2 -49.89 52.35 -7.76
C PRO A 2 -48.83 51.49 -8.44
N PHE A 3 -47.61 51.58 -7.96
CA PHE A 3 -46.52 50.65 -8.26
C PHE A 3 -46.75 49.34 -7.50
N THR A 4 -47.22 48.29 -8.18
CA THR A 4 -47.37 46.94 -7.62
C THR A 4 -46.78 45.87 -8.58
N GLY A 5 -45.45 45.93 -8.83
CA GLY A 5 -44.81 45.00 -9.75
C GLY A 5 -43.64 44.17 -9.19
N ALA A 6 -43.02 44.57 -8.07
CA ALA A 6 -41.71 44.08 -7.66
C ALA A 6 -41.73 42.88 -6.70
N SER A 7 -42.88 42.49 -6.13
CA SER A 7 -42.88 41.44 -5.06
C SER A 7 -43.19 40.03 -5.55
N ARG A 8 -43.63 39.85 -6.80
CA ARG A 8 -43.99 38.52 -7.34
C ARG A 8 -42.77 37.75 -7.89
N ASP A 9 -41.82 38.47 -8.47
CA ASP A 9 -40.62 37.89 -9.14
C ASP A 9 -39.63 37.27 -8.12
N SER A 10 -39.43 37.93 -6.99
CA SER A 10 -38.51 37.45 -5.95
C SER A 10 -38.99 36.15 -5.25
N ARG A 11 -40.29 35.91 -5.20
CA ARG A 11 -40.86 34.67 -4.58
C ARG A 11 -40.76 33.48 -5.50
N THR A 12 -40.97 33.66 -6.80
CA THR A 12 -40.83 32.61 -7.81
C THR A 12 -39.35 32.16 -7.91
N HIS A 13 -38.42 33.10 -7.98
CA HIS A 13 -36.98 32.83 -8.02
C HIS A 13 -36.48 32.07 -6.77
N ARG A 14 -36.95 32.48 -5.58
CA ARG A 14 -36.66 31.74 -4.35
C ARG A 14 -37.22 30.31 -4.34
N ALA A 15 -38.42 30.10 -4.89
CA ALA A 15 -39.05 28.77 -4.97
C ALA A 15 -38.30 27.87 -5.94
N GLU A 16 -37.78 28.39 -7.05
CA GLU A 16 -36.98 27.64 -8.01
C GLU A 16 -35.62 27.25 -7.42
N ILE A 17 -34.93 28.18 -6.76
CA ILE A 17 -33.67 27.88 -6.04
C ILE A 17 -33.89 26.81 -4.98
N MET A 18 -34.98 26.91 -4.21
CA MET A 18 -35.30 25.94 -3.19
C MET A 18 -35.57 24.53 -3.76
N ARG A 19 -36.24 24.45 -4.93
CA ARG A 19 -36.45 23.17 -5.64
C ARG A 19 -35.13 22.60 -6.14
N PHE A 20 -34.28 23.44 -6.73
CA PHE A 20 -32.95 23.00 -7.19
C PHE A 20 -32.10 22.47 -6.04
N ILE A 21 -32.05 23.18 -4.89
CA ILE A 21 -31.32 22.74 -3.69
C ILE A 21 -31.89 21.40 -3.19
N LYS A 22 -33.21 21.25 -3.09
CA LYS A 22 -33.82 19.98 -2.65
C LYS A 22 -33.47 18.83 -3.59
N THR A 23 -33.53 19.05 -4.91
CA THR A 23 -33.15 18.02 -5.90
C THR A 23 -31.67 17.67 -5.78
N ALA A 24 -30.78 18.65 -5.64
CA ALA A 24 -29.35 18.41 -5.43
C ALA A 24 -29.07 17.61 -4.16
N VAL A 25 -29.74 17.94 -3.04
CA VAL A 25 -29.63 17.20 -1.78
C VAL A 25 -30.13 15.76 -1.93
N VAL A 26 -31.25 15.53 -2.62
CA VAL A 26 -31.77 14.17 -2.86
C VAL A 26 -30.79 13.35 -3.72
N ILE A 27 -30.25 13.95 -4.77
CA ILE A 27 -29.22 13.28 -5.62
C ILE A 27 -28.00 12.94 -4.80
N LEU A 28 -27.52 13.85 -3.94
CA LEU A 28 -26.37 13.60 -3.06
C LEU A 28 -26.64 12.45 -2.09
N ILE A 29 -27.83 12.42 -1.50
CA ILE A 29 -28.22 11.31 -0.59
C ILE A 29 -28.24 9.99 -1.34
N ILE A 30 -28.83 9.94 -2.52
CA ILE A 30 -28.88 8.73 -3.34
C ILE A 30 -27.44 8.29 -3.66
N LEU A 31 -26.56 9.20 -4.06
CA LEU A 31 -25.16 8.91 -4.37
C LEU A 31 -24.44 8.31 -3.15
N VAL A 32 -24.56 8.95 -1.97
CA VAL A 32 -23.95 8.46 -0.74
C VAL A 32 -24.47 7.07 -0.36
N VAL A 33 -25.77 6.86 -0.44
CA VAL A 33 -26.37 5.55 -0.15
C VAL A 33 -25.85 4.50 -1.14
N THR A 34 -25.80 4.83 -2.43
CA THR A 34 -25.31 3.91 -3.47
C THR A 34 -23.84 3.53 -3.21
N ILE A 35 -22.97 4.50 -2.95
CA ILE A 35 -21.56 4.25 -2.61
C ILE A 35 -21.46 3.39 -1.35
N SER A 36 -22.24 3.71 -0.30
CA SER A 36 -22.22 2.93 0.93
C SER A 36 -22.66 1.47 0.72
N VAL A 37 -23.70 1.27 -0.08
CA VAL A 37 -24.19 -0.08 -0.41
C VAL A 37 -23.14 -0.86 -1.22
N ILE A 38 -22.52 -0.24 -2.23
CA ILE A 38 -21.43 -0.86 -2.99
C ILE A 38 -20.29 -1.23 -2.04
N GLY A 39 -19.87 -0.33 -1.14
CA GLY A 39 -18.81 -0.57 -0.17
C GLY A 39 -19.03 -1.79 0.74
N LEU A 40 -20.29 -2.13 1.04
CA LEU A 40 -20.62 -3.34 1.82
C LEU A 40 -20.35 -4.66 1.08
N PHE A 41 -20.33 -4.64 -0.25
CA PHE A 41 -20.09 -5.82 -1.08
C PHE A 41 -18.67 -5.93 -1.61
N LEU A 42 -17.86 -4.89 -1.47
CA LEU A 42 -16.45 -4.91 -1.89
C LEU A 42 -15.63 -5.75 -0.90
N PRO A 43 -14.72 -6.63 -1.40
CA PRO A 43 -13.81 -7.37 -0.54
C PRO A 43 -12.85 -6.39 0.15
N ALA A 44 -12.68 -6.51 1.46
CA ALA A 44 -11.72 -5.73 2.24
C ALA A 44 -10.31 -6.32 2.22
N ARG A 45 -10.16 -7.55 1.70
CA ARG A 45 -8.86 -8.21 1.54
C ARG A 45 -8.22 -7.76 0.25
N TYR A 46 -6.91 -7.55 0.31
CA TYR A 46 -6.10 -7.22 -0.85
C TYR A 46 -4.90 -8.15 -0.94
N SER A 47 -4.39 -8.32 -2.16
CA SER A 47 -3.13 -8.98 -2.45
C SER A 47 -2.46 -8.22 -3.58
N VAL A 48 -1.23 -7.81 -3.36
CA VAL A 48 -0.39 -7.10 -4.33
C VAL A 48 0.83 -7.96 -4.60
N GLU A 49 1.18 -8.14 -5.87
CA GLU A 49 2.33 -8.93 -6.29
C GLU A 49 3.04 -8.25 -7.46
N ARG A 50 4.38 -8.16 -7.39
CA ARG A 50 5.24 -7.72 -8.48
C ARG A 50 6.45 -8.63 -8.57
N SER A 51 7.07 -8.71 -9.75
CA SER A 51 8.26 -9.54 -9.93
C SER A 51 9.26 -8.92 -10.90
N VAL A 52 10.53 -9.28 -10.71
CA VAL A 52 11.63 -8.91 -11.59
C VAL A 52 12.55 -10.11 -11.79
N VAL A 53 13.25 -10.17 -12.90
CA VAL A 53 14.34 -11.15 -13.13
C VAL A 53 15.66 -10.44 -12.85
N ILE A 54 16.48 -11.06 -11.99
CA ILE A 54 17.81 -10.60 -11.59
C ILE A 54 18.82 -11.63 -12.11
N ASP A 55 19.90 -11.17 -12.73
CA ASP A 55 20.98 -12.04 -13.22
C ASP A 55 21.96 -12.35 -12.08
N ALA A 56 21.49 -13.16 -11.16
CA ALA A 56 22.23 -13.62 -9.96
C ALA A 56 21.59 -14.89 -9.39
N GLU A 57 22.37 -15.63 -8.63
CA GLU A 57 21.91 -16.80 -7.88
C GLU A 57 21.02 -16.38 -6.69
N PRO A 58 20.06 -17.24 -6.25
CA PRO A 58 19.19 -16.91 -5.12
C PRO A 58 19.95 -16.53 -3.84
N GLY A 59 21.08 -17.20 -3.55
CA GLY A 59 21.91 -16.94 -2.37
C GLY A 59 22.49 -15.52 -2.36
N GLU A 60 22.95 -15.02 -3.51
CA GLU A 60 23.48 -13.66 -3.65
C GLU A 60 22.40 -12.61 -3.40
N ILE A 61 21.20 -12.83 -3.93
CA ILE A 61 20.03 -11.96 -3.68
C ILE A 61 19.65 -12.00 -2.20
N HIS A 62 19.73 -13.17 -1.58
CA HIS A 62 19.36 -13.35 -0.18
C HIS A 62 20.27 -12.59 0.79
N GLU A 63 21.53 -12.33 0.43
CA GLU A 63 22.42 -11.47 1.24
C GLU A 63 21.84 -10.07 1.43
N TYR A 64 21.08 -9.55 0.46
CA TYR A 64 20.43 -8.24 0.52
C TYR A 64 19.04 -8.32 1.15
N VAL A 65 18.27 -9.33 0.81
CA VAL A 65 16.87 -9.45 1.20
C VAL A 65 16.72 -10.05 2.61
N GLY A 66 17.53 -11.05 2.94
CA GLY A 66 17.52 -11.74 4.25
C GLY A 66 18.20 -10.97 5.38
N ASN A 67 18.82 -9.84 5.09
CA ASN A 67 19.51 -8.98 6.05
C ASN A 67 18.94 -7.56 6.08
N LEU A 68 18.24 -7.21 7.17
CA LEU A 68 17.58 -5.92 7.32
C LEU A 68 18.55 -4.72 7.35
N GLU A 69 19.81 -4.92 7.70
CA GLU A 69 20.83 -3.86 7.62
C GLU A 69 21.04 -3.37 6.19
N ARG A 70 20.87 -4.29 5.22
CA ARG A 70 21.05 -4.00 3.80
C ARG A 70 19.78 -3.48 3.09
N TRP A 71 18.63 -3.46 3.77
CA TRP A 71 17.39 -2.96 3.17
C TRP A 71 17.50 -1.47 2.77
N GLY A 72 18.30 -0.71 3.47
CA GLY A 72 18.59 0.69 3.12
C GLY A 72 19.27 0.89 1.76
N GLU A 73 19.85 -0.18 1.16
CA GLU A 73 20.54 -0.14 -0.13
C GLU A 73 19.58 -0.25 -1.33
N TRP A 74 18.40 -0.84 -1.13
CA TRP A 74 17.47 -1.14 -2.21
C TRP A 74 16.01 -0.82 -1.92
N ALA A 75 15.56 -0.94 -0.68
CA ALA A 75 14.18 -0.70 -0.33
C ALA A 75 13.81 0.78 -0.50
N PRO A 76 12.66 1.11 -1.11
CA PRO A 76 12.35 2.47 -1.56
C PRO A 76 11.83 3.39 -0.44
N TRP A 77 11.82 2.94 0.83
CA TRP A 77 11.17 3.63 1.94
C TRP A 77 11.60 5.08 2.11
N LYS A 78 12.93 5.34 2.08
CA LYS A 78 13.49 6.70 2.23
C LYS A 78 13.27 7.59 1.01
N GLU A 79 13.00 7.01 -0.14
CA GLU A 79 12.66 7.77 -1.32
C GLU A 79 11.20 8.22 -1.29
N GLU A 80 10.32 7.38 -0.71
CA GLU A 80 8.89 7.67 -0.54
C GLU A 80 8.63 8.61 0.65
N ASP A 81 9.35 8.41 1.75
CA ASP A 81 9.29 9.26 2.95
C ASP A 81 10.70 9.53 3.47
N PRO A 82 11.33 10.66 3.09
CA PRO A 82 12.68 11.03 3.57
C PRO A 82 12.79 11.23 5.07
N SER A 83 11.67 11.39 5.78
CA SER A 83 11.65 11.56 7.25
C SER A 83 11.80 10.25 8.00
N ILE A 84 11.74 9.10 7.30
CA ILE A 84 11.84 7.78 7.94
C ILE A 84 13.18 7.60 8.65
N VAL A 85 13.09 7.30 9.95
CA VAL A 85 14.20 6.87 10.80
C VAL A 85 13.98 5.41 11.16
N VAL A 86 14.87 4.54 10.69
CA VAL A 86 14.85 3.09 10.96
C VAL A 86 15.69 2.79 12.19
N THR A 87 15.17 1.92 13.07
CA THR A 87 15.86 1.35 14.22
C THR A 87 15.89 -0.17 14.05
N LEU A 88 17.09 -0.74 13.95
CA LEU A 88 17.28 -2.19 13.87
C LEU A 88 17.05 -2.84 15.23
N GLY A 89 16.50 -4.06 15.22
CA GLY A 89 16.39 -4.91 16.40
C GLY A 89 17.73 -5.55 16.79
N GLU A 90 17.73 -6.38 17.83
CA GLU A 90 18.93 -7.10 18.27
C GLU A 90 19.43 -8.09 17.22
N LYS A 91 18.52 -8.67 16.46
CA LYS A 91 18.80 -9.56 15.33
C LYS A 91 18.46 -8.86 14.03
N THR A 92 19.38 -8.87 13.08
CA THR A 92 19.25 -8.13 11.82
C THR A 92 19.13 -9.03 10.58
N SER A 93 19.41 -10.35 10.72
CA SER A 93 19.32 -11.30 9.59
C SER A 93 18.66 -12.62 9.96
N GLY A 94 17.98 -13.24 8.99
CA GLY A 94 17.29 -14.53 9.13
C GLY A 94 16.04 -14.45 10.03
N VAL A 95 15.51 -15.62 10.38
CA VAL A 95 14.26 -15.70 11.17
C VAL A 95 14.40 -15.00 12.52
N GLY A 96 13.43 -14.14 12.86
CA GLY A 96 13.42 -13.32 14.07
C GLY A 96 14.17 -11.98 13.92
N ALA A 97 14.79 -11.70 12.77
CA ALA A 97 15.31 -10.38 12.47
C ALA A 97 14.19 -9.36 12.45
N SER A 98 14.44 -8.19 13.04
CA SER A 98 13.41 -7.16 13.14
C SER A 98 13.98 -5.76 12.97
N GLN A 99 13.14 -4.85 12.53
CA GLN A 99 13.36 -3.42 12.52
C GLN A 99 12.05 -2.68 12.74
N SER A 100 12.15 -1.46 13.25
CA SER A 100 11.02 -0.54 13.36
C SER A 100 11.40 0.79 12.71
N TRP A 101 10.40 1.58 12.39
CA TRP A 101 10.60 2.93 11.87
C TRP A 101 9.57 3.91 12.42
N VAL A 102 9.94 5.17 12.36
CA VAL A 102 9.06 6.32 12.55
C VAL A 102 9.29 7.30 11.42
N GLY A 103 8.24 7.99 10.99
CA GLY A 103 8.27 8.98 9.91
C GLY A 103 6.93 9.70 9.78
N GLU A 104 6.81 10.60 8.81
CA GLU A 104 5.55 11.32 8.54
C GLU A 104 4.45 10.35 8.06
N SER A 105 4.82 9.27 7.39
CA SER A 105 3.92 8.18 6.98
C SER A 105 3.43 7.30 8.13
N GLY A 106 3.88 7.57 9.36
CA GLY A 106 3.51 6.85 10.59
C GLY A 106 4.53 5.78 11.01
N PRO A 107 4.38 5.26 12.23
CA PRO A 107 5.26 4.23 12.77
C PRO A 107 4.93 2.84 12.20
N GLY A 108 5.96 2.00 12.09
CA GLY A 108 5.78 0.61 11.72
C GLY A 108 6.93 -0.29 12.16
N ALA A 109 6.76 -1.59 11.92
CA ALA A 109 7.76 -2.60 12.24
C ALA A 109 7.70 -3.76 11.24
N VAL A 110 8.85 -4.41 11.05
CA VAL A 110 9.03 -5.65 10.28
C VAL A 110 9.61 -6.71 11.21
N THR A 111 9.13 -7.95 11.05
CA THR A 111 9.76 -9.12 11.67
C THR A 111 9.81 -10.27 10.65
N ILE A 112 10.99 -10.79 10.36
CA ILE A 112 11.17 -11.93 9.46
C ILE A 112 10.70 -13.19 10.18
N THR A 113 9.73 -13.89 9.59
CA THR A 113 9.11 -15.12 10.12
C THR A 113 9.62 -16.38 9.46
N ALA A 114 10.07 -16.30 8.20
CA ALA A 114 10.78 -17.38 7.50
C ALA A 114 11.93 -16.80 6.66
N SER A 115 13.03 -17.56 6.52
CA SER A 115 14.19 -17.13 5.75
C SER A 115 14.94 -18.36 5.23
N SER A 116 15.15 -18.42 3.92
CA SER A 116 15.90 -19.45 3.22
C SER A 116 16.63 -18.85 2.02
N PRO A 117 17.96 -19.07 1.87
CA PRO A 117 18.70 -18.56 0.73
C PRO A 117 18.17 -19.03 -0.63
N ASP A 118 17.56 -20.22 -0.69
CA ASP A 118 17.06 -20.80 -1.93
C ASP A 118 15.61 -20.45 -2.25
N ILE A 119 14.82 -20.05 -1.24
CA ILE A 119 13.36 -19.86 -1.36
C ILE A 119 12.95 -18.41 -1.22
N GLY A 120 13.62 -17.66 -0.32
CA GLY A 120 13.28 -16.28 0.00
C GLY A 120 12.97 -16.04 1.46
N ILE A 121 12.20 -15.00 1.74
CA ILE A 121 11.76 -14.61 3.08
C ILE A 121 10.25 -14.47 3.17
N GLU A 122 9.71 -14.71 4.37
CA GLU A 122 8.39 -14.23 4.78
C GLU A 122 8.56 -13.30 5.98
N TYR A 123 7.72 -12.30 6.07
CA TYR A 123 7.79 -11.35 7.17
C TYR A 123 6.42 -10.73 7.47
N ASP A 124 6.23 -10.40 8.73
CA ASP A 124 5.08 -9.65 9.21
C ASP A 124 5.41 -8.17 9.23
N LEU A 125 4.43 -7.35 8.82
CA LEU A 125 4.45 -5.91 8.84
C LEU A 125 3.39 -5.40 9.79
N LEU A 126 3.78 -4.52 10.70
CA LEU A 126 2.89 -3.82 11.60
C LEU A 126 2.93 -2.32 11.27
N PHE A 127 1.76 -1.72 11.08
CA PHE A 127 1.60 -0.30 10.86
C PHE A 127 0.77 0.33 11.98
N ASP A 128 0.98 1.62 12.23
CA ASP A 128 0.24 2.43 13.21
C ASP A 128 0.19 1.77 14.59
N GLY A 129 1.36 1.37 15.10
CA GLY A 129 1.48 0.74 16.42
C GLY A 129 0.82 -0.64 16.54
N GLY A 130 0.61 -1.36 15.43
CA GLY A 130 -0.02 -2.68 15.39
C GLY A 130 -1.52 -2.65 15.08
N THR A 131 -2.07 -1.49 14.69
CA THR A 131 -3.47 -1.38 14.27
C THR A 131 -3.75 -2.14 12.98
N TYR A 132 -2.76 -2.18 12.06
CA TYR A 132 -2.84 -2.92 10.80
C TYR A 132 -1.70 -3.93 10.69
N GLU A 133 -2.06 -5.18 10.47
CA GLU A 133 -1.13 -6.28 10.25
C GLU A 133 -1.20 -6.75 8.80
N CYS A 134 -0.04 -6.90 8.16
CA CYS A 134 0.09 -7.42 6.81
C CYS A 134 1.13 -8.53 6.79
N LYS A 135 0.94 -9.48 5.90
CA LYS A 135 1.94 -10.51 5.59
C LYS A 135 2.56 -10.23 4.24
N SER A 136 3.87 -10.31 4.21
CA SER A 136 4.62 -10.10 2.98
C SER A 136 5.65 -11.21 2.78
N LEU A 137 5.99 -11.45 1.54
CA LEU A 137 7.02 -12.43 1.17
C LEU A 137 7.84 -11.91 -0.02
N MET A 138 9.08 -12.38 -0.08
CA MET A 138 9.90 -12.30 -1.28
C MET A 138 10.34 -13.71 -1.62
N ARG A 139 9.89 -14.24 -2.76
CA ARG A 139 10.15 -15.59 -3.24
C ARG A 139 11.13 -15.58 -4.39
N TYR A 140 12.00 -16.57 -4.42
CA TYR A 140 12.99 -16.81 -5.46
C TYR A 140 12.61 -18.02 -6.29
N ASP A 141 12.58 -17.87 -7.60
CA ASP A 141 12.39 -18.95 -8.57
C ASP A 141 13.61 -18.93 -9.52
N LEU A 142 14.55 -19.86 -9.34
CA LEU A 142 15.73 -20.01 -10.20
C LEU A 142 15.29 -20.37 -11.62
N LEU A 143 15.79 -19.66 -12.60
CA LEU A 143 15.46 -19.85 -14.00
C LEU A 143 16.49 -20.77 -14.69
N PRO A 144 16.10 -21.46 -15.78
CA PRO A 144 17.01 -22.38 -16.50
C PRO A 144 18.25 -21.71 -17.09
N ASP A 145 18.23 -20.41 -17.29
CA ASP A 145 19.33 -19.61 -17.82
C ASP A 145 20.29 -19.07 -16.75
N GLY A 146 20.04 -19.40 -15.47
CA GLY A 146 20.87 -19.04 -14.33
C GLY A 146 20.43 -17.76 -13.60
N GLY A 147 19.49 -17.00 -14.16
CA GLY A 147 18.88 -15.85 -13.45
C GLY A 147 17.83 -16.28 -12.44
N THR A 148 17.46 -15.39 -11.56
CA THR A 148 16.43 -15.61 -10.54
C THR A 148 15.25 -14.67 -10.71
N LYS A 149 14.04 -15.22 -10.83
CA LYS A 149 12.82 -14.44 -10.71
C LYS A 149 12.54 -14.18 -9.24
N VAL A 150 12.59 -12.90 -8.83
CA VAL A 150 12.20 -12.46 -7.49
C VAL A 150 10.78 -11.93 -7.55
N THR A 151 9.91 -12.52 -6.74
CA THR A 151 8.51 -12.10 -6.59
C THR A 151 8.32 -11.50 -5.21
N TRP A 152 7.88 -10.25 -5.15
CA TRP A 152 7.50 -9.57 -3.92
C TRP A 152 5.98 -9.50 -3.82
N ALA A 153 5.42 -10.07 -2.76
CA ALA A 153 3.98 -10.10 -2.54
C ALA A 153 3.63 -9.62 -1.13
N MET A 154 2.48 -8.98 -1.01
CA MET A 154 1.90 -8.57 0.28
C MET A 154 0.40 -8.81 0.25
N SER A 155 -0.13 -9.26 1.37
CA SER A 155 -1.57 -9.43 1.56
C SER A 155 -2.00 -8.91 2.93
N GLY A 156 -3.23 -8.41 3.01
CA GLY A 156 -3.79 -7.90 4.24
C GLY A 156 -5.31 -7.79 4.19
N ASP A 157 -5.87 -7.40 5.32
CA ASP A 157 -7.31 -7.15 5.48
C ASP A 157 -7.51 -5.75 6.07
N MET A 158 -8.21 -4.89 5.33
CA MET A 158 -8.52 -3.50 5.74
C MET A 158 -9.63 -3.41 6.78
N GLY A 159 -10.08 -4.57 7.30
CA GLY A 159 -11.13 -4.64 8.30
C GLY A 159 -12.53 -4.39 7.74
N LYS A 160 -13.48 -4.14 8.65
CA LYS A 160 -14.91 -4.05 8.33
C LYS A 160 -15.42 -2.61 8.44
N SER A 161 -15.08 -1.76 7.50
CA SER A 161 -15.68 -0.44 7.37
C SER A 161 -16.29 -0.26 5.98
N LEU A 162 -17.21 0.69 5.82
CA LEU A 162 -17.77 1.02 4.50
C LEU A 162 -16.72 1.46 3.48
N ALA A 163 -15.59 1.94 3.94
CA ALA A 163 -14.49 2.40 3.09
C ALA A 163 -13.45 1.30 2.80
N SER A 164 -13.39 0.22 3.61
CA SER A 164 -12.34 -0.80 3.54
C SER A 164 -12.19 -1.42 2.15
N GLY A 165 -13.30 -1.77 1.49
CA GLY A 165 -13.25 -2.35 0.17
C GLY A 165 -12.72 -1.39 -0.91
N TYR A 166 -13.00 -0.10 -0.78
CA TYR A 166 -12.46 0.91 -1.70
C TYR A 166 -10.95 1.11 -1.49
N PHE A 167 -10.48 1.12 -0.23
CA PHE A 167 -9.05 1.16 0.06
C PHE A 167 -8.34 -0.09 -0.44
N ALA A 168 -8.93 -1.27 -0.26
CA ALA A 168 -8.36 -2.52 -0.77
C ALA A 168 -8.15 -2.50 -2.29
N LEU A 169 -9.05 -1.89 -3.06
CA LEU A 169 -8.90 -1.71 -4.51
C LEU A 169 -7.76 -0.76 -4.89
N LEU A 170 -7.44 0.24 -4.06
CA LEU A 170 -6.36 1.18 -4.31
C LEU A 170 -4.99 0.61 -3.96
N MET A 171 -4.94 -0.43 -3.11
CA MET A 171 -3.68 -1.02 -2.63
C MET A 171 -2.80 -1.53 -3.75
N ASP A 172 -3.36 -2.11 -4.82
CA ASP A 172 -2.56 -2.62 -5.94
C ASP A 172 -1.78 -1.50 -6.64
N THR A 173 -2.39 -0.34 -6.84
CA THR A 173 -1.69 0.82 -7.43
C THR A 173 -0.66 1.41 -6.46
N MET A 174 -1.06 1.68 -5.21
CA MET A 174 -0.18 2.36 -4.25
C MET A 174 1.04 1.52 -3.86
N ILE A 175 0.82 0.24 -3.54
CA ILE A 175 1.88 -0.67 -3.10
C ILE A 175 2.61 -1.27 -4.30
N GLY A 176 1.90 -1.50 -5.42
CA GLY A 176 2.50 -2.07 -6.62
C GLY A 176 3.62 -1.22 -7.19
N ASP A 177 3.41 0.09 -7.31
CA ASP A 177 4.43 1.03 -7.81
C ASP A 177 5.67 1.04 -6.88
N MET A 178 5.46 0.99 -5.57
CA MET A 178 6.52 0.91 -4.58
C MET A 178 7.31 -0.42 -4.69
N PHE A 179 6.61 -1.55 -4.92
CA PHE A 179 7.28 -2.84 -5.12
C PHE A 179 8.08 -2.87 -6.42
N GLU A 180 7.56 -2.33 -7.51
CA GLU A 180 8.28 -2.23 -8.78
C GLU A 180 9.57 -1.43 -8.62
N LYS A 181 9.51 -0.30 -7.91
CA LYS A 181 10.66 0.54 -7.63
C LYS A 181 11.69 -0.19 -6.76
N GLY A 182 11.25 -0.81 -5.65
CA GLY A 182 12.12 -1.58 -4.77
C GLY A 182 12.78 -2.77 -5.46
N LEU A 183 12.03 -3.53 -6.27
CA LEU A 183 12.57 -4.63 -7.07
C LEU A 183 13.56 -4.16 -8.12
N SER A 184 13.30 -3.01 -8.77
CA SER A 184 14.25 -2.40 -9.70
C SER A 184 15.54 -1.97 -8.99
N ASN A 185 15.44 -1.37 -7.82
CA ASN A 185 16.59 -1.00 -7.00
C ASN A 185 17.39 -2.24 -6.57
N LEU A 186 16.70 -3.29 -6.08
CA LEU A 186 17.33 -4.55 -5.70
C LEU A 186 18.11 -5.16 -6.85
N LYS A 187 17.49 -5.25 -8.04
CA LYS A 187 18.15 -5.71 -9.28
C LYS A 187 19.43 -4.93 -9.54
N ASN A 188 19.33 -3.61 -9.57
CA ASN A 188 20.48 -2.74 -9.82
C ASN A 188 21.60 -2.88 -8.76
N THR A 189 21.24 -3.12 -7.50
CA THR A 189 22.18 -3.24 -6.39
C THR A 189 22.92 -4.58 -6.46
N VAL A 190 22.19 -5.68 -6.67
CA VAL A 190 22.75 -7.03 -6.79
C VAL A 190 23.67 -7.13 -8.03
N GLU A 191 23.19 -6.73 -9.20
CA GLU A 191 23.94 -6.83 -10.47
C GLU A 191 25.16 -5.91 -10.56
N LYS A 192 25.26 -4.87 -9.71
CA LYS A 192 26.45 -4.01 -9.63
C LYS A 192 27.43 -4.42 -8.52
N GLY A 193 26.97 -5.18 -7.54
CA GLY A 193 27.75 -5.62 -6.41
C GLY A 193 28.44 -6.96 -6.60
N GLY A 194 28.07 -7.71 -7.64
CA GLY A 194 28.75 -8.91 -8.15
C GLY A 194 29.70 -8.54 -9.29
#